data_a3cdd9a9ca6e2319182710fc1aee3903
#
_entry.id   a3cdd9a9ca6e2319182710fc1aee3903
#
_cell.length_a   1.000
_cell.length_b   1.000
_cell.length_c   1.000
_cell.angle_alpha   90.00
_cell.angle_beta   90.00
_cell.angle_gamma   90.00
#
_symmetry.space_group_name_H-M   'P 1'
#
loop_
_entity.id
_entity.type
_entity.pdbx_description
1 polymer ?
#
loop_
_entity_poly.entity_id
_entity_poly.type
_entity_poly.pdbx_seq_one_letter_code
_entity_poly.pdbx_strand_id
1 'polypeptide(L)'
;STVDASLYNLLVYVDDASSENSQSYSFPTLYRLSKDKRGNVTKEIIREYKEQVSTDPSVMQEVMKRAFTEYPAESYGLVVWSHGEGWIPSPLPIVKNASTRWIGQDGGHYLNITDMVSVFEAVGCHLDFILFDACFGQSIEVAYELRNNVSYIIGSPTEIPGPGASYDKVVPAMFASENVGVKVGKAYYLSLIHISEPTRRTPI
;
A
#
# COMPACT_ATOMS: atom_id res chain seq x y z
N SER A 1 -19.95 -1.49 8.21
CA SER A 1 -19.56 -0.74 9.41
C SER A 1 -19.10 0.64 8.97
N THR A 2 -19.66 1.65 9.61
CA THR A 2 -19.25 3.03 9.39
C THR A 2 -17.99 3.28 10.19
N VAL A 3 -16.87 3.53 9.51
CA VAL A 3 -15.68 4.07 10.16
C VAL A 3 -16.06 5.44 10.71
N ASP A 4 -15.93 5.63 12.01
CA ASP A 4 -16.20 6.94 12.63
C ASP A 4 -15.07 7.90 12.24
N ALA A 5 -15.36 8.84 11.34
CA ALA A 5 -14.40 9.81 10.84
C ALA A 5 -13.85 10.77 11.93
N SER A 6 -14.44 10.78 13.14
CA SER A 6 -13.92 11.54 14.26
C SER A 6 -12.75 10.83 14.97
N LEU A 7 -12.65 9.50 14.83
CA LEU A 7 -11.64 8.67 15.49
C LEU A 7 -10.55 8.17 14.54
N TYR A 8 -10.81 8.18 13.23
CA TYR A 8 -9.93 7.54 12.25
C TYR A 8 -9.71 8.42 11.02
N ASN A 9 -8.52 8.33 10.45
CA ASN A 9 -8.18 8.97 9.19
C ASN A 9 -7.82 7.91 8.16
N LEU A 10 -8.45 7.97 7.00
CA LEU A 10 -8.06 7.21 5.82
C LEU A 10 -7.43 8.19 4.82
N LEU A 11 -6.12 8.13 4.72
CA LEU A 11 -5.35 8.95 3.80
C LEU A 11 -4.94 8.10 2.60
N VAL A 12 -4.97 8.67 1.41
CA VAL A 12 -4.61 7.98 0.17
C VAL A 12 -3.74 8.91 -0.67
N TYR A 13 -2.50 8.51 -0.87
CA TYR A 13 -1.63 9.13 -1.87
C TYR A 13 -1.82 8.37 -3.19
N VAL A 14 -2.13 9.10 -4.23
CA VAL A 14 -2.32 8.56 -5.58
C VAL A 14 -1.34 9.24 -6.51
N ASP A 15 -0.57 8.43 -7.20
CA ASP A 15 0.25 8.82 -8.32
C ASP A 15 -0.19 7.97 -9.52
N ASP A 16 -0.65 8.62 -10.57
CA ASP A 16 -1.22 7.96 -11.74
C ASP A 16 -0.12 7.78 -12.77
N ALA A 17 0.10 6.56 -13.21
CA ALA A 17 1.08 6.22 -14.26
C ALA A 17 0.73 6.79 -15.66
N SER A 18 -0.34 7.56 -15.79
CA SER A 18 -0.68 8.22 -17.05
C SER A 18 0.34 9.32 -17.38
N SER A 19 0.74 9.40 -18.64
CA SER A 19 1.66 10.47 -19.07
C SER A 19 1.01 11.84 -18.95
N GLU A 20 1.80 12.87 -18.65
CA GLU A 20 1.34 14.29 -18.57
C GLU A 20 0.57 14.77 -19.81
N ASN A 21 0.70 14.09 -20.95
CA ASN A 21 -0.03 14.37 -22.18
C ASN A 21 -1.38 13.64 -22.28
N SER A 22 -1.74 12.84 -21.29
CA SER A 22 -3.01 12.14 -21.26
C SER A 22 -4.14 13.06 -20.78
N GLN A 23 -5.31 12.98 -21.38
CA GLN A 23 -6.50 13.69 -20.89
C GLN A 23 -6.98 13.23 -19.51
N SER A 24 -6.49 12.09 -19.04
CA SER A 24 -6.81 11.53 -17.72
C SER A 24 -5.70 11.77 -16.69
N TYR A 25 -4.64 12.48 -17.05
CA TYR A 25 -3.54 12.78 -16.15
C TYR A 25 -4.00 13.59 -14.95
N SER A 26 -3.57 13.18 -13.78
CA SER A 26 -3.73 13.92 -12.53
C SER A 26 -2.40 14.00 -11.80
N PHE A 27 -2.09 15.16 -11.25
CA PHE A 27 -0.89 15.33 -10.43
C PHE A 27 -0.91 14.40 -9.21
N PRO A 28 0.25 13.92 -8.77
CA PRO A 28 0.37 13.16 -7.53
C PRO A 28 -0.33 13.88 -6.37
N THR A 29 -1.26 13.23 -5.70
CA THR A 29 -2.14 13.91 -4.74
C THR A 29 -2.37 13.07 -3.49
N LEU A 30 -2.25 13.71 -2.33
CA LEU A 30 -2.64 13.16 -1.04
C LEU A 30 -4.06 13.59 -0.72
N TYR A 31 -4.93 12.59 -0.50
CA TYR A 31 -6.33 12.78 -0.17
C TYR A 31 -6.65 12.26 1.23
N ARG A 32 -7.68 12.86 1.84
CA ARG A 32 -8.41 12.26 2.96
C ARG A 32 -9.76 11.77 2.46
N LEU A 33 -10.07 10.52 2.77
CA LEU A 33 -11.36 9.92 2.46
C LEU A 33 -12.21 9.85 3.71
N SER A 34 -13.46 10.26 3.60
CA SER A 34 -14.45 10.18 4.68
C SER A 34 -15.84 9.87 4.10
N LYS A 35 -16.83 9.72 4.98
CA LYS A 35 -18.23 9.59 4.58
C LYS A 35 -19.04 10.78 5.07
N ASP A 36 -19.91 11.29 4.21
CA ASP A 36 -20.88 12.30 4.59
C ASP A 36 -22.00 11.70 5.48
N LYS A 37 -22.89 12.54 5.97
CA LYS A 37 -24.05 12.11 6.81
C LYS A 37 -25.02 11.18 6.06
N ARG A 38 -24.94 11.10 4.74
CA ARG A 38 -25.76 10.22 3.89
C ARG A 38 -25.05 8.91 3.55
N GLY A 39 -23.78 8.75 4.00
CA GLY A 39 -22.95 7.58 3.73
C GLY A 39 -22.20 7.61 2.40
N ASN A 40 -22.25 8.72 1.64
CA ASN A 40 -21.47 8.86 0.43
C ASN A 40 -20.00 9.11 0.78
N VAL A 41 -19.10 8.55 -0.02
CA VAL A 41 -17.66 8.80 0.12
C VAL A 41 -17.37 10.23 -0.32
N THR A 42 -16.70 10.98 0.53
CA THR A 42 -16.16 12.31 0.25
C THR A 42 -14.65 12.24 0.15
N LYS A 43 -14.10 13.01 -0.78
CA LYS A 43 -12.68 13.08 -1.09
C LYS A 43 -12.21 14.51 -0.91
N GLU A 44 -11.36 14.73 0.09
CA GLU A 44 -10.75 16.02 0.40
C GLU A 44 -9.30 15.99 -0.07
N ILE A 45 -8.88 17.00 -0.85
CA ILE A 45 -7.48 17.17 -1.23
C ILE A 45 -6.72 17.78 -0.06
N ILE A 46 -5.75 17.04 0.48
CA ILE A 46 -4.83 17.55 1.48
C ILE A 46 -3.69 18.31 0.79
N ARG A 47 -3.10 17.66 -0.21
CA ARG A 47 -1.98 18.23 -0.95
C ARG A 47 -1.92 17.68 -2.38
N GLU A 48 -1.76 18.57 -3.32
CA GLU A 48 -1.36 18.27 -4.69
C GLU A 48 0.13 18.56 -4.84
N TYR A 49 0.85 17.64 -5.45
CA TYR A 49 2.30 17.74 -5.69
C TYR A 49 2.54 18.00 -7.17
N LYS A 50 3.70 18.53 -7.50
CA LYS A 50 4.20 18.48 -8.86
C LYS A 50 4.55 17.03 -9.21
N GLU A 51 4.67 16.76 -10.50
CA GLU A 51 5.15 15.45 -10.96
C GLU A 51 6.44 15.07 -10.25
N GLN A 52 6.46 13.86 -9.72
CA GLN A 52 7.59 13.33 -8.96
C GLN A 52 7.57 11.80 -9.02
N VAL A 53 8.72 11.19 -8.82
CA VAL A 53 8.85 9.73 -8.78
C VAL A 53 8.36 9.23 -7.42
N SER A 54 7.18 8.63 -7.36
CA SER A 54 6.55 8.19 -6.10
C SER A 54 7.32 7.06 -5.40
N THR A 55 8.15 6.33 -6.14
CA THR A 55 9.06 5.30 -5.63
C THR A 55 10.41 5.83 -5.15
N ASP A 56 10.65 7.15 -5.23
CA ASP A 56 11.82 7.77 -4.61
C ASP A 56 11.64 7.79 -3.08
N PRO A 57 12.61 7.28 -2.30
CA PRO A 57 12.52 7.25 -0.84
C PRO A 57 12.28 8.64 -0.23
N SER A 58 12.81 9.71 -0.82
CA SER A 58 12.62 11.07 -0.32
C SER A 58 11.18 11.55 -0.50
N VAL A 59 10.51 11.16 -1.59
CA VAL A 59 9.11 11.46 -1.84
C VAL A 59 8.22 10.70 -0.86
N MET A 60 8.45 9.40 -0.69
CA MET A 60 7.71 8.60 0.30
C MET A 60 7.87 9.18 1.71
N GLN A 61 9.10 9.57 2.08
CA GLN A 61 9.39 10.18 3.37
C GLN A 61 8.65 11.51 3.57
N GLU A 62 8.62 12.38 2.55
CA GLU A 62 7.91 13.65 2.62
C GLU A 62 6.40 13.43 2.81
N VAL A 63 5.79 12.57 2.00
CA VAL A 63 4.36 12.26 2.08
C VAL A 63 3.99 11.67 3.42
N MET A 64 4.77 10.69 3.92
CA MET A 64 4.53 10.09 5.24
C MET A 64 4.71 11.08 6.39
N LYS A 65 5.78 11.89 6.39
CA LYS A 65 5.98 12.94 7.40
C LYS A 65 4.82 13.93 7.44
N ARG A 66 4.33 14.35 6.28
CA ARG A 66 3.17 15.22 6.17
C ARG A 66 1.93 14.55 6.78
N ALA A 67 1.64 13.34 6.33
CA ALA A 67 0.48 12.60 6.81
C ALA A 67 0.49 12.46 8.36
N PHE A 68 1.61 12.11 8.94
CA PHE A 68 1.73 11.91 10.40
C PHE A 68 1.74 13.24 11.18
N THR A 69 2.22 14.31 10.57
CA THR A 69 2.21 15.65 11.20
C THR A 69 0.82 16.26 11.19
N GLU A 70 0.11 16.17 10.08
CA GLU A 70 -1.21 16.77 9.93
C GLU A 70 -2.34 15.90 10.53
N TYR A 71 -2.10 14.59 10.63
CA TYR A 71 -3.05 13.61 11.17
C TYR A 71 -2.38 12.70 12.21
N PRO A 72 -1.96 13.25 13.36
CA PRO A 72 -1.34 12.45 14.40
C PRO A 72 -2.36 11.43 14.95
N ALA A 73 -1.88 10.19 15.18
CA ALA A 73 -2.68 9.09 15.69
C ALA A 73 -1.87 8.23 16.67
N GLU A 74 -2.57 7.45 17.48
CA GLU A 74 -1.94 6.51 18.42
C GLU A 74 -1.31 5.32 17.68
N SER A 75 -1.85 4.97 16.51
CA SER A 75 -1.33 3.89 15.69
C SER A 75 -1.52 4.15 14.19
N TYR A 76 -0.67 3.52 13.40
CA TYR A 76 -0.65 3.68 11.95
C TYR A 76 -0.60 2.32 11.26
N GLY A 77 -1.34 2.20 10.16
CA GLY A 77 -1.21 1.12 9.20
C GLY A 77 -0.89 1.68 7.82
N LEU A 78 -0.16 0.93 7.03
CA LEU A 78 0.20 1.30 5.66
C LEU A 78 -0.29 0.23 4.68
N VAL A 79 -0.83 0.68 3.56
CA VAL A 79 -1.12 -0.15 2.40
C VAL A 79 -0.25 0.31 1.25
N VAL A 80 0.45 -0.60 0.62
CA VAL A 80 1.20 -0.37 -0.61
C VAL A 80 0.51 -1.14 -1.72
N TRP A 81 -0.14 -0.41 -2.63
CA TRP A 81 -0.77 -0.96 -3.83
C TRP A 81 0.05 -0.59 -5.05
N SER A 82 0.71 -1.57 -5.66
CA SER A 82 1.58 -1.37 -6.83
C SER A 82 1.97 -2.72 -7.43
N HIS A 83 2.86 -2.71 -8.42
CA HIS A 83 3.58 -3.91 -8.80
C HIS A 83 4.62 -4.29 -7.77
N GLY A 84 4.99 -5.58 -7.72
CA GLY A 84 6.04 -6.09 -6.86
C GLY A 84 6.63 -7.39 -7.40
N GLU A 85 7.90 -7.58 -7.17
CA GLU A 85 8.64 -8.83 -7.47
C GLU A 85 9.26 -9.43 -6.19
N GLY A 86 8.88 -8.90 -5.03
CA GLY A 86 9.38 -9.33 -3.74
C GLY A 86 10.89 -9.16 -3.65
N TRP A 87 11.61 -10.26 -3.43
CA TRP A 87 13.06 -10.26 -3.43
C TRP A 87 13.66 -10.82 -4.74
N ILE A 88 12.84 -11.27 -5.69
CA ILE A 88 13.30 -11.76 -6.99
C ILE A 88 13.82 -10.56 -7.79
N PRO A 89 15.05 -10.62 -8.31
CA PRO A 89 15.60 -9.52 -9.08
C PRO A 89 14.73 -9.24 -10.31
N SER A 90 14.38 -7.97 -10.52
CA SER A 90 13.88 -7.45 -11.81
C SER A 90 14.79 -7.97 -12.93
N PRO A 91 14.27 -8.20 -14.15
CA PRO A 91 14.89 -9.08 -15.15
C PRO A 91 16.39 -8.96 -15.15
N LEU A 92 17.05 -10.06 -14.76
CA LEU A 92 18.48 -10.19 -14.63
C LEU A 92 19.23 -9.38 -15.69
N PRO A 93 19.66 -8.17 -15.42
CA PRO A 93 20.81 -7.73 -16.16
C PRO A 93 21.95 -8.55 -15.57
N ILE A 94 22.70 -9.21 -16.41
CA ILE A 94 24.04 -9.67 -16.13
C ILE A 94 24.88 -8.41 -15.81
N VAL A 95 24.50 -7.65 -14.79
CA VAL A 95 25.15 -6.39 -14.44
C VAL A 95 25.25 -6.27 -12.93
N LYS A 96 26.53 -6.31 -12.55
CA LYS A 96 27.10 -5.90 -11.28
C LYS A 96 26.19 -4.95 -10.47
N ASN A 97 25.83 -5.36 -9.23
CA ASN A 97 25.19 -4.59 -8.19
C ASN A 97 23.66 -4.42 -8.23
N ALA A 98 22.91 -5.34 -8.81
CA ALA A 98 21.45 -5.32 -8.66
C ALA A 98 21.05 -5.97 -7.33
N SER A 99 20.91 -5.21 -6.27
CA SER A 99 20.08 -5.62 -5.13
C SER A 99 18.64 -5.27 -5.48
N THR A 100 17.93 -6.21 -6.09
CA THR A 100 16.58 -6.00 -6.58
C THR A 100 15.61 -6.72 -5.66
N ARG A 101 15.23 -6.03 -4.61
CA ARG A 101 14.17 -6.40 -3.68
C ARG A 101 13.19 -5.23 -3.68
N TRP A 102 12.25 -5.19 -4.62
CA TRP A 102 11.39 -4.03 -4.75
C TRP A 102 9.91 -4.36 -4.64
N ILE A 103 9.17 -3.45 -4.04
CA ILE A 103 7.71 -3.39 -4.06
C ILE A 103 7.34 -1.93 -4.29
N GLY A 104 6.83 -1.64 -5.47
CA GLY A 104 6.50 -0.30 -5.92
C GLY A 104 7.25 0.05 -7.20
N GLN A 105 6.49 0.40 -8.23
CA GLN A 105 7.01 0.80 -9.53
C GLN A 105 6.35 2.10 -9.96
N ASP A 106 7.16 3.01 -10.46
CA ASP A 106 6.74 4.25 -11.08
C ASP A 106 7.66 4.57 -12.25
N GLY A 107 7.12 4.59 -13.48
CA GLY A 107 7.79 4.98 -14.69
C GLY A 107 9.14 4.27 -15.00
N GLY A 108 9.44 3.13 -14.40
CA GLY A 108 10.73 2.43 -14.53
C GLY A 108 11.67 2.66 -13.34
N HIS A 109 11.21 3.38 -12.33
CA HIS A 109 11.84 3.51 -11.02
C HIS A 109 11.19 2.53 -10.04
N TYR A 110 11.97 2.02 -9.09
CA TYR A 110 11.54 0.98 -8.16
C TYR A 110 11.89 1.36 -6.73
N LEU A 111 10.99 1.08 -5.80
CA LEU A 111 11.23 1.21 -4.37
C LEU A 111 11.72 -0.12 -3.82
N ASN A 112 12.94 -0.17 -3.29
CA ASN A 112 13.45 -1.35 -2.63
C ASN A 112 12.95 -1.46 -1.18
N ILE A 113 12.91 -2.68 -0.65
CA ILE A 113 12.50 -2.89 0.75
C ILE A 113 13.45 -2.20 1.73
N THR A 114 14.75 -2.19 1.44
CA THR A 114 15.76 -1.51 2.27
C THR A 114 15.59 0.01 2.28
N ASP A 115 15.16 0.59 1.16
CA ASP A 115 14.86 2.02 1.08
C ASP A 115 13.62 2.35 1.90
N MET A 116 12.61 1.47 1.88
CA MET A 116 11.41 1.59 2.70
C MET A 116 11.73 1.53 4.20
N VAL A 117 12.62 0.64 4.63
CA VAL A 117 13.13 0.60 6.02
C VAL A 117 13.74 1.94 6.40
N SER A 118 14.63 2.48 5.54
CA SER A 118 15.28 3.77 5.78
C SER A 118 14.27 4.92 5.90
N VAL A 119 13.20 4.89 5.11
CA VAL A 119 12.10 5.86 5.21
C VAL A 119 11.39 5.74 6.56
N PHE A 120 11.03 4.53 7.01
CA PHE A 120 10.36 4.33 8.30
C PHE A 120 11.21 4.80 9.48
N GLU A 121 12.51 4.52 9.45
CA GLU A 121 13.46 5.01 10.44
C GLU A 121 13.57 6.54 10.43
N ALA A 122 13.66 7.17 9.26
CA ALA A 122 13.74 8.61 9.10
C ALA A 122 12.47 9.36 9.49
N VAL A 123 11.30 8.71 9.34
CA VAL A 123 10.01 9.23 9.80
C VAL A 123 9.84 9.00 11.30
N GLY A 124 10.55 8.02 11.87
CA GLY A 124 10.46 7.66 13.28
C GLY A 124 9.13 6.98 13.62
N CYS A 125 8.61 6.15 12.71
CA CYS A 125 7.34 5.47 12.90
C CYS A 125 7.50 3.96 13.08
N HIS A 126 6.61 3.40 13.91
CA HIS A 126 6.35 1.97 13.96
C HIS A 126 4.91 1.75 13.48
N LEU A 127 4.73 0.82 12.54
CA LEU A 127 3.43 0.54 11.97
C LEU A 127 2.80 -0.67 12.65
N ASP A 128 1.52 -0.61 12.98
CA ASP A 128 0.78 -1.76 13.48
C ASP A 128 0.67 -2.85 12.42
N PHE A 129 0.50 -2.44 11.17
CA PHE A 129 0.57 -3.36 10.04
C PHE A 129 1.05 -2.67 8.77
N ILE A 130 1.63 -3.46 7.87
CA ILE A 130 1.79 -3.13 6.46
C ILE A 130 1.07 -4.20 5.62
N LEU A 131 0.28 -3.75 4.65
CA LEU A 131 -0.35 -4.60 3.65
C LEU A 131 0.28 -4.31 2.29
N PHE A 132 0.95 -5.29 1.72
CA PHE A 132 1.38 -5.26 0.35
C PHE A 132 0.30 -5.87 -0.55
N ASP A 133 -0.50 -5.01 -1.16
CA ASP A 133 -1.42 -5.41 -2.23
C ASP A 133 -0.65 -5.38 -3.55
N ALA A 134 0.32 -6.25 -3.63
CA ALA A 134 1.30 -6.42 -4.70
C ALA A 134 1.73 -7.89 -4.80
N CYS A 135 2.20 -8.30 -5.96
CA CYS A 135 2.76 -9.63 -6.15
C CYS A 135 3.99 -9.84 -5.26
N PHE A 136 4.16 -11.04 -4.71
CA PHE A 136 5.32 -11.44 -3.92
C PHE A 136 5.64 -10.56 -2.70
N GLY A 137 4.65 -9.82 -2.19
CA GLY A 137 4.82 -8.90 -1.06
C GLY A 137 5.09 -9.56 0.29
N GLN A 138 4.95 -10.90 0.39
CA GLN A 138 5.18 -11.64 1.63
C GLN A 138 6.19 -12.78 1.42
N SER A 139 7.47 -12.42 1.35
CA SER A 139 8.56 -13.37 1.47
C SER A 139 9.22 -13.28 2.86
N ILE A 140 10.01 -14.30 3.23
CA ILE A 140 10.75 -14.30 4.51
C ILE A 140 11.76 -13.15 4.57
N GLU A 141 12.33 -12.77 3.42
CA GLU A 141 13.30 -11.69 3.31
C GLU A 141 12.63 -10.33 3.53
N VAL A 142 11.46 -10.09 2.93
CA VAL A 142 10.67 -8.88 3.17
C VAL A 142 10.29 -8.79 4.65
N ALA A 143 9.83 -9.89 5.23
CA ALA A 143 9.46 -9.93 6.64
C ALA A 143 10.65 -9.67 7.55
N TYR A 144 11.82 -10.21 7.23
CA TYR A 144 13.03 -10.02 8.00
C TYR A 144 13.52 -8.56 7.97
N GLU A 145 13.51 -7.92 6.80
CA GLU A 145 13.92 -6.52 6.67
C GLU A 145 13.01 -5.58 7.47
N LEU A 146 11.69 -5.77 7.41
CA LEU A 146 10.71 -4.88 8.04
C LEU A 146 10.43 -5.19 9.52
N ARG A 147 10.97 -6.26 10.09
CA ARG A 147 10.65 -6.80 11.43
C ARG A 147 10.74 -5.80 12.59
N ASN A 148 11.60 -4.78 12.46
CA ASN A 148 11.80 -3.77 13.51
C ASN A 148 10.86 -2.57 13.39
N ASN A 149 10.23 -2.40 12.22
CA ASN A 149 9.43 -1.22 11.90
C ASN A 149 7.93 -1.52 11.86
N VAL A 150 7.55 -2.82 11.79
CA VAL A 150 6.16 -3.23 11.56
C VAL A 150 5.80 -4.41 12.43
N SER A 151 4.63 -4.37 13.10
CA SER A 151 4.14 -5.48 13.94
C SER A 151 3.57 -6.63 13.12
N TYR A 152 2.85 -6.34 12.03
CA TYR A 152 2.25 -7.34 11.14
C TYR A 152 2.54 -7.02 9.69
N ILE A 153 3.07 -7.99 8.96
CA ILE A 153 3.30 -7.91 7.53
C ILE A 153 2.30 -8.81 6.83
N ILE A 154 1.53 -8.24 5.92
CA ILE A 154 0.45 -8.89 5.20
C ILE A 154 0.71 -8.75 3.71
N GLY A 155 0.55 -9.81 2.96
CA GLY A 155 0.76 -9.83 1.51
C GLY A 155 0.55 -11.22 0.95
N SER A 156 0.89 -11.40 -0.31
CA SER A 156 0.90 -12.71 -0.97
C SER A 156 2.34 -13.18 -1.21
N PRO A 157 2.64 -14.46 -0.99
CA PRO A 157 3.93 -15.03 -1.38
C PRO A 157 4.01 -15.35 -2.88
N THR A 158 2.92 -15.12 -3.62
CA THR A 158 2.78 -15.37 -5.05
C THR A 158 2.21 -14.16 -5.77
N GLU A 159 2.00 -14.29 -7.09
CA GLU A 159 1.26 -13.30 -7.86
C GLU A 159 -0.17 -13.14 -7.34
N ILE A 160 -0.70 -11.92 -7.49
CA ILE A 160 -2.09 -11.59 -7.18
C ILE A 160 -2.80 -11.08 -8.44
N PRO A 161 -4.13 -11.18 -8.51
CA PRO A 161 -4.90 -10.61 -9.62
C PRO A 161 -4.71 -9.10 -9.72
N GLY A 162 -4.63 -8.58 -10.95
CA GLY A 162 -4.39 -7.16 -11.22
C GLY A 162 -5.29 -6.16 -10.50
N PRO A 163 -6.60 -6.42 -10.28
CA PRO A 163 -7.45 -5.51 -9.52
C PRO A 163 -7.07 -5.38 -8.04
N GLY A 164 -6.23 -6.28 -7.49
CA GLY A 164 -5.89 -6.30 -6.07
C GLY A 164 -7.05 -6.71 -5.18
N ALA A 165 -7.01 -6.29 -3.93
CA ALA A 165 -7.99 -6.64 -2.92
C ALA A 165 -9.33 -5.91 -3.07
N SER A 166 -10.41 -6.52 -2.57
CA SER A 166 -11.72 -5.87 -2.42
C SER A 166 -11.67 -4.91 -1.21
N TYR A 167 -11.36 -3.64 -1.45
CA TYR A 167 -11.17 -2.65 -0.38
C TYR A 167 -12.45 -2.33 0.41
N ASP A 168 -13.62 -2.58 -0.14
CA ASP A 168 -14.89 -2.53 0.60
C ASP A 168 -14.91 -3.50 1.80
N LYS A 169 -14.15 -4.60 1.72
CA LYS A 169 -14.00 -5.60 2.79
C LYS A 169 -12.76 -5.34 3.66
N VAL A 170 -11.67 -4.90 3.05
CA VAL A 170 -10.38 -4.74 3.75
C VAL A 170 -10.35 -3.47 4.59
N VAL A 171 -10.83 -2.32 4.06
CA VAL A 171 -10.82 -1.04 4.78
C VAL A 171 -11.53 -1.10 6.14
N PRO A 172 -12.71 -1.71 6.30
CA PRO A 172 -13.32 -1.85 7.63
C PRO A 172 -12.46 -2.61 8.65
N ALA A 173 -11.64 -3.57 8.19
CA ALA A 173 -10.75 -4.33 9.06
C ALA A 173 -9.54 -3.50 9.54
N MET A 174 -9.09 -2.53 8.75
CA MET A 174 -7.98 -1.64 9.10
C MET A 174 -8.25 -0.77 10.33
N PHE A 175 -9.52 -0.56 10.66
CA PHE A 175 -9.96 0.25 11.80
C PHE A 175 -10.49 -0.61 12.95
N ALA A 176 -10.04 -1.83 13.06
CA ALA A 176 -10.39 -2.70 14.17
C ALA A 176 -9.65 -2.27 15.44
N SER A 177 -10.38 -2.21 16.56
CA SER A 177 -9.82 -1.82 17.87
C SER A 177 -8.83 -2.83 18.46
N GLU A 178 -8.88 -4.08 18.00
CA GLU A 178 -8.04 -5.17 18.52
C GLU A 178 -7.60 -6.09 17.38
N ASN A 179 -6.36 -6.60 17.48
CA ASN A 179 -5.80 -7.57 16.54
C ASN A 179 -5.92 -7.12 15.07
N VAL A 180 -5.66 -5.82 14.83
CA VAL A 180 -5.87 -5.18 13.52
C VAL A 180 -5.15 -5.95 12.40
N GLY A 181 -3.88 -6.32 12.57
CA GLY A 181 -3.13 -7.05 11.57
C GLY A 181 -3.74 -8.39 11.20
N VAL A 182 -4.24 -9.15 12.20
CA VAL A 182 -4.94 -10.43 11.96
C VAL A 182 -6.23 -10.23 11.20
N LYS A 183 -7.01 -9.19 11.55
CA LYS A 183 -8.28 -8.88 10.88
C LYS A 183 -8.06 -8.41 9.45
N VAL A 184 -7.07 -7.56 9.22
CA VAL A 184 -6.68 -7.12 7.87
C VAL A 184 -6.22 -8.31 7.04
N GLY A 185 -5.32 -9.15 7.58
CA GLY A 185 -4.84 -10.35 6.88
C GLY A 185 -5.97 -11.30 6.50
N LYS A 186 -6.93 -11.52 7.41
CA LYS A 186 -8.12 -12.34 7.12
C LYS A 186 -9.00 -11.72 6.05
N ALA A 187 -9.26 -10.42 6.12
CA ALA A 187 -10.07 -9.72 5.12
C ALA A 187 -9.40 -9.73 3.74
N TYR A 188 -8.10 -9.51 3.69
CA TYR A 188 -7.30 -9.58 2.48
C TYR A 188 -7.35 -10.98 1.86
N TYR A 189 -7.06 -12.02 2.63
CA TYR A 189 -7.14 -13.41 2.19
C TYR A 189 -8.52 -13.74 1.60
N LEU A 190 -9.59 -13.45 2.34
CA LEU A 190 -10.95 -13.71 1.88
C LEU A 190 -11.33 -12.91 0.63
N SER A 191 -10.75 -11.73 0.43
CA SER A 191 -11.00 -10.92 -0.77
C SER A 191 -10.38 -11.54 -2.02
N LEU A 192 -9.23 -12.18 -1.89
CA LEU A 192 -8.50 -12.78 -3.02
C LEU A 192 -8.99 -14.17 -3.40
N ILE A 193 -9.47 -14.98 -2.46
CA ILE A 193 -9.98 -16.34 -2.75
C ILE A 193 -11.07 -16.30 -3.81
N HIS A 194 -11.98 -15.35 -3.74
CA HIS A 194 -13.10 -15.25 -4.67
C HIS A 194 -12.68 -14.83 -6.09
N ILE A 195 -11.49 -14.30 -6.25
CA ILE A 195 -10.95 -13.89 -7.56
C ILE A 195 -10.16 -15.04 -8.19
N SER A 196 -9.52 -15.87 -7.38
CA SER A 196 -8.64 -16.95 -7.81
C SER A 196 -9.34 -18.30 -7.98
N GLU A 197 -10.56 -18.49 -7.44
CA GLU A 197 -11.33 -19.68 -7.72
C GLU A 197 -11.97 -19.58 -9.12
N PRO A 198 -11.54 -20.38 -10.11
CA PRO A 198 -12.29 -20.52 -11.33
C PRO A 198 -13.66 -21.08 -10.93
N THR A 199 -14.73 -20.37 -11.29
CA THR A 199 -16.08 -20.91 -11.19
C THR A 199 -16.05 -22.30 -11.85
N ARG A 200 -16.04 -23.36 -11.06
CA ARG A 200 -16.34 -24.70 -11.52
C ARG A 200 -17.80 -24.68 -11.98
N ARG A 201 -18.02 -24.23 -13.21
CA ARG A 201 -19.20 -24.61 -13.92
C ARG A 201 -19.03 -26.10 -14.24
N THR A 202 -19.82 -26.90 -13.59
CA THR A 202 -20.09 -28.29 -13.89
C THR A 202 -20.04 -28.53 -15.39
N PRO A 203 -19.27 -29.54 -15.84
CA PRO A 203 -19.44 -30.04 -17.19
C PRO A 203 -20.85 -30.63 -17.31
N ILE A 204 -21.49 -30.27 -18.39
CA ILE A 204 -22.74 -30.87 -18.86
C ILE A 204 -22.48 -32.32 -19.26
#